data_544a6998ad2d0de95e424b707e775052
#
_entry.id   544a6998ad2d0de95e424b707e775052
#
_cell.length_a   1.000
_cell.length_b   1.000
_cell.length_c   1.000
_cell.angle_alpha   90.00
_cell.angle_beta   90.00
_cell.angle_gamma   90.00
#
_symmetry.space_group_name_H-M   'P 1'
#
loop_
_entity.id
_entity.type
_entity.pdbx_description
1 polymer ?
#
loop_
_entity_poly.entity_id
_entity_poly.type
_entity_poly.pdbx_seq_one_letter_code
_entity_poly.pdbx_strand_id
1 'polypeptide(L)'
;MHRPIEDYVRDLGLDAYVVGGAVRDELLGLEPREADFMVPGVGHAELRAALEPHGKVEDLVVAGQRVGLRLFPREPEIRALAPAGIEFAPPRTERSTGPGRHDFEIVSGPHISVEEDMARRDFTVNAIARRLEDGSIVDPFDGRADLERRRLRTVSERGFAEDPLRLVRALRFVSQLDFQPDEAMQAQMREEAPSIRLVSAERIGGGLHADGLGELSKLLLGSRPEQALRLARETGVLIELLPPYREAIDAGLDEHLFAVVQAAADEATPLAVRLGALLHDLGKPDTPVEDHAARGAEIAAGELRRLRYPSKLQTYVTRLVRAHAFQLEDYPGTAGARRFLREHGDQLAFDLVRHKRADIAAKAGDLEGLNEFERRLEAERGSPHALADLAVDGSDLISIGYREGPGLGRALEALLDDVVQNPALNEREALLERAAALQVAR
;
A
#
# COMPACT_ATOMS: atom_id res chain seq x y z
N MET A 1 -19.35 11.06 -10.28
CA MET A 1 -19.98 10.13 -9.33
C MET A 1 -20.53 10.81 -8.07
N HIS A 2 -19.97 11.97 -7.62
CA HIS A 2 -20.41 12.64 -6.38
C HIS A 2 -21.66 13.52 -6.51
N ARG A 3 -21.91 14.17 -7.65
CA ARG A 3 -23.09 15.03 -7.81
C ARG A 3 -24.42 14.38 -7.37
N PRO A 4 -24.72 13.12 -7.73
CA PRO A 4 -25.97 12.48 -7.28
C PRO A 4 -26.03 12.27 -5.75
N ILE A 5 -24.88 12.02 -5.09
CA ILE A 5 -24.84 11.90 -3.62
C ILE A 5 -25.02 13.26 -2.97
N GLU A 6 -24.38 14.31 -3.49
CA GLU A 6 -24.52 15.67 -2.99
C GLU A 6 -25.96 16.20 -3.18
N ASP A 7 -26.58 15.92 -4.33
CA ASP A 7 -27.97 16.28 -4.59
C ASP A 7 -28.91 15.55 -3.59
N TYR A 8 -28.67 14.26 -3.37
CA TYR A 8 -29.40 13.50 -2.35
C TYR A 8 -29.23 14.11 -0.95
N VAL A 9 -28.01 14.46 -0.55
CA VAL A 9 -27.76 15.06 0.77
C VAL A 9 -28.40 16.44 0.89
N ARG A 10 -28.42 17.22 -0.19
CA ARG A 10 -29.12 18.52 -0.23
C ARG A 10 -30.63 18.34 -0.01
N ASP A 11 -31.23 17.29 -0.59
CA ASP A 11 -32.64 16.98 -0.46
C ASP A 11 -33.06 16.53 0.96
N LEU A 12 -32.05 16.13 1.81
CA LEU A 12 -32.33 15.87 3.23
C LEU A 12 -32.64 17.13 4.03
N GLY A 13 -32.47 18.34 3.45
CA GLY A 13 -32.76 19.62 4.12
C GLY A 13 -31.79 19.98 5.24
N LEU A 14 -30.58 19.38 5.26
CA LEU A 14 -29.53 19.66 6.23
C LEU A 14 -28.62 20.79 5.71
N ASP A 15 -28.20 21.68 6.61
CA ASP A 15 -27.12 22.65 6.30
C ASP A 15 -25.78 21.91 6.30
N ALA A 16 -25.49 21.21 5.20
CA ALA A 16 -24.35 20.33 5.09
C ALA A 16 -23.20 20.95 4.30
N TYR A 17 -21.99 20.61 4.72
CA TYR A 17 -20.74 21.00 4.07
C TYR A 17 -19.98 19.73 3.63
N VAL A 18 -19.49 19.70 2.39
CA VAL A 18 -18.44 18.77 1.98
C VAL A 18 -17.12 19.22 2.59
N VAL A 19 -16.33 18.31 3.11
CA VAL A 19 -15.10 18.66 3.85
C VAL A 19 -13.90 17.81 3.46
N GLY A 20 -12.71 18.35 3.65
CA GLY A 20 -11.45 17.61 3.59
C GLY A 20 -11.02 17.18 2.19
N GLY A 21 -10.65 15.91 2.04
CA GLY A 21 -10.08 15.37 0.80
C GLY A 21 -10.96 15.55 -0.43
N ALA A 22 -12.28 15.47 -0.28
CA ALA A 22 -13.21 15.64 -1.39
C ALA A 22 -13.16 17.07 -1.97
N VAL A 23 -13.15 18.08 -1.11
CA VAL A 23 -13.04 19.49 -1.55
C VAL A 23 -11.69 19.78 -2.19
N ARG A 24 -10.60 19.26 -1.59
CA ARG A 24 -9.25 19.36 -2.17
C ARG A 24 -9.21 18.74 -3.56
N ASP A 25 -9.69 17.52 -3.72
CA ASP A 25 -9.62 16.79 -4.98
C ASP A 25 -10.46 17.47 -6.06
N GLU A 26 -11.64 18.00 -5.71
CA GLU A 26 -12.47 18.82 -6.60
C GLU A 26 -11.74 20.08 -7.06
N LEU A 27 -11.10 20.82 -6.14
CA LEU A 27 -10.34 22.03 -6.46
C LEU A 27 -9.09 21.74 -7.33
N LEU A 28 -8.53 20.55 -7.24
CA LEU A 28 -7.44 20.07 -8.10
C LEU A 28 -7.93 19.51 -9.45
N GLY A 29 -9.24 19.45 -9.70
CA GLY A 29 -9.82 18.83 -10.89
C GLY A 29 -9.72 17.31 -10.92
N LEU A 30 -9.51 16.68 -9.75
CA LEU A 30 -9.50 15.24 -9.57
C LEU A 30 -10.90 14.72 -9.24
N GLU A 31 -11.21 13.48 -9.57
CA GLU A 31 -12.44 12.85 -9.08
C GLU A 31 -12.30 12.51 -7.59
N PRO A 32 -13.16 13.09 -6.71
CA PRO A 32 -13.18 12.72 -5.31
C PRO A 32 -13.54 11.25 -5.13
N ARG A 33 -12.91 10.55 -4.21
CA ARG A 33 -13.20 9.12 -3.95
C ARG A 33 -14.38 8.93 -3.01
N GLU A 34 -14.45 9.75 -1.98
CA GLU A 34 -15.49 9.72 -0.94
C GLU A 34 -15.80 11.16 -0.54
N ALA A 35 -17.05 11.45 -0.20
CA ALA A 35 -17.46 12.74 0.32
C ALA A 35 -17.92 12.57 1.77
N ASP A 36 -17.25 13.26 2.68
CA ASP A 36 -17.63 13.38 4.09
C ASP A 36 -18.45 14.67 4.26
N PHE A 37 -19.58 14.56 4.96
CA PHE A 37 -20.47 15.68 5.18
C PHE A 37 -20.43 16.13 6.63
N MET A 38 -20.16 17.42 6.83
CA MET A 38 -20.26 18.07 8.13
C MET A 38 -21.54 18.85 8.21
N VAL A 39 -22.26 18.72 9.35
CA VAL A 39 -23.53 19.41 9.59
C VAL A 39 -23.39 20.23 10.87
N PRO A 40 -23.12 21.55 10.75
CA PRO A 40 -23.04 22.44 11.90
C PRO A 40 -24.41 22.72 12.52
N GLY A 41 -24.42 23.24 13.75
CA GLY A 41 -25.64 23.68 14.44
C GLY A 41 -26.50 22.56 15.01
N VAL A 42 -26.11 21.30 14.83
CA VAL A 42 -26.85 20.13 15.34
C VAL A 42 -25.98 19.24 16.23
N GLY A 43 -26.61 18.62 17.22
CA GLY A 43 -25.97 17.60 18.03
C GLY A 43 -26.08 16.21 17.39
N HIS A 44 -25.29 15.25 17.92
CA HIS A 44 -25.29 13.87 17.41
C HIS A 44 -26.69 13.21 17.42
N ALA A 45 -27.49 13.41 18.49
CA ALA A 45 -28.83 12.83 18.60
C ALA A 45 -29.84 13.46 17.60
N GLU A 46 -29.73 14.76 17.39
CA GLU A 46 -30.56 15.51 16.44
C GLU A 46 -30.23 15.12 15.00
N LEU A 47 -28.91 15.05 14.67
CA LEU A 47 -28.45 14.58 13.36
C LEU A 47 -28.94 13.15 13.08
N ARG A 48 -28.85 12.23 14.08
CA ARG A 48 -29.38 10.88 13.95
C ARG A 48 -30.86 10.87 13.63
N ALA A 49 -31.66 11.63 14.39
CA ALA A 49 -33.12 11.71 14.19
C ALA A 49 -33.47 12.25 12.79
N ALA A 50 -32.65 13.17 12.25
CA ALA A 50 -32.86 13.68 10.90
C ALA A 50 -32.50 12.63 9.81
N LEU A 51 -31.55 11.75 10.04
CA LEU A 51 -31.09 10.75 9.07
C LEU A 51 -31.92 9.43 9.10
N GLU A 52 -32.45 9.00 10.24
CA GLU A 52 -33.18 7.73 10.40
C GLU A 52 -34.38 7.55 9.45
N PRO A 53 -35.15 8.58 9.07
CA PRO A 53 -36.23 8.44 8.08
C PRO A 53 -35.71 7.99 6.70
N HIS A 54 -34.47 8.28 6.36
CA HIS A 54 -33.84 8.07 5.04
C HIS A 54 -33.12 6.75 4.90
N GLY A 55 -32.82 6.02 6.00
CA GLY A 55 -32.16 4.73 5.91
C GLY A 55 -31.71 4.16 7.25
N LYS A 56 -30.84 3.14 7.19
CA LYS A 56 -30.17 2.60 8.37
C LYS A 56 -29.04 3.54 8.77
N VAL A 57 -28.99 3.93 10.04
CA VAL A 57 -27.98 4.83 10.59
C VAL A 57 -27.12 4.07 11.61
N GLU A 58 -25.82 4.11 11.43
CA GLU A 58 -24.82 3.52 12.34
C GLU A 58 -23.94 4.60 12.96
N ASP A 59 -23.47 4.37 14.21
CA ASP A 59 -22.51 5.27 14.84
C ASP A 59 -21.11 5.06 14.28
N LEU A 60 -20.42 6.16 13.97
CA LEU A 60 -18.99 6.17 13.76
C LEU A 60 -18.32 6.42 15.10
N VAL A 61 -17.49 5.43 15.51
CA VAL A 61 -16.84 5.45 16.82
C VAL A 61 -15.33 5.44 16.64
N VAL A 62 -14.64 6.42 17.24
CA VAL A 62 -13.18 6.50 17.30
C VAL A 62 -12.76 6.59 18.75
N ALA A 63 -11.84 5.73 19.18
CA ALA A 63 -11.38 5.68 20.58
C ALA A 63 -12.50 5.57 21.63
N GLY A 64 -13.60 4.87 21.30
CA GLY A 64 -14.75 4.72 22.18
C GLY A 64 -15.69 5.93 22.20
N GLN A 65 -15.39 6.99 21.47
CA GLN A 65 -16.21 8.21 21.39
C GLN A 65 -16.96 8.24 20.05
N ARG A 66 -18.23 8.68 20.08
CA ARG A 66 -19.04 8.87 18.87
C ARG A 66 -18.59 10.13 18.17
N VAL A 67 -18.12 9.98 16.92
CA VAL A 67 -17.55 11.08 16.14
C VAL A 67 -18.40 11.47 14.94
N GLY A 68 -19.40 10.66 14.60
CA GLY A 68 -20.28 10.88 13.46
C GLY A 68 -21.26 9.73 13.28
N LEU A 69 -21.94 9.76 12.15
CA LEU A 69 -22.97 8.81 11.74
C LEU A 69 -22.73 8.36 10.31
N ARG A 70 -23.06 7.11 10.00
CA ARG A 70 -23.05 6.55 8.65
C ARG A 70 -24.46 6.19 8.26
N LEU A 71 -24.98 6.81 7.20
CA LEU A 71 -26.27 6.53 6.62
C LEU A 71 -26.13 5.53 5.47
N PHE A 72 -26.92 4.46 5.52
CA PHE A 72 -27.14 3.56 4.39
C PHE A 72 -28.50 3.88 3.79
N PRO A 73 -28.58 4.61 2.67
CA PRO A 73 -29.84 5.10 2.10
C PRO A 73 -30.82 3.96 1.75
N ARG A 74 -32.11 4.25 1.82
CA ARG A 74 -33.15 3.31 1.37
C ARG A 74 -33.23 3.22 -0.15
N GLU A 75 -32.93 4.30 -0.83
CA GLU A 75 -32.92 4.42 -2.28
C GLU A 75 -31.84 3.52 -2.90
N PRO A 76 -32.25 2.51 -3.70
CA PRO A 76 -31.27 1.55 -4.26
C PRO A 76 -30.19 2.20 -5.14
N GLU A 77 -30.55 3.25 -5.87
CA GLU A 77 -29.65 3.98 -6.76
C GLU A 77 -28.53 4.68 -5.97
N ILE A 78 -28.90 5.38 -4.88
CA ILE A 78 -27.92 6.06 -4.01
C ILE A 78 -27.08 5.05 -3.25
N ARG A 79 -27.70 3.95 -2.78
CA ARG A 79 -26.97 2.86 -2.12
C ARG A 79 -25.93 2.21 -3.04
N ALA A 80 -26.24 2.06 -4.32
CA ALA A 80 -25.29 1.53 -5.30
C ALA A 80 -24.08 2.47 -5.53
N LEU A 81 -24.27 3.79 -5.40
CA LEU A 81 -23.21 4.79 -5.50
C LEU A 81 -22.39 4.91 -4.21
N ALA A 82 -23.00 4.64 -3.05
CA ALA A 82 -22.34 4.67 -1.74
C ALA A 82 -22.55 3.33 -0.98
N PRO A 83 -21.96 2.22 -1.45
CA PRO A 83 -22.14 0.91 -0.82
C PRO A 83 -21.57 0.83 0.60
N ALA A 84 -20.57 1.65 0.91
CA ALA A 84 -20.00 1.80 2.25
C ALA A 84 -20.82 2.71 3.17
N GLY A 85 -21.92 3.33 2.66
CA GLY A 85 -22.70 4.35 3.34
C GLY A 85 -22.16 5.75 3.14
N ILE A 86 -22.93 6.76 3.58
CA ILE A 86 -22.59 8.19 3.51
C ILE A 86 -22.28 8.65 4.93
N GLU A 87 -21.11 9.29 5.12
CA GLU A 87 -20.66 9.74 6.45
C GLU A 87 -21.09 11.18 6.73
N PHE A 88 -21.70 11.35 7.92
CA PHE A 88 -22.11 12.65 8.45
C PHE A 88 -21.52 12.85 9.84
N ALA A 89 -21.06 14.05 10.13
CA ALA A 89 -20.59 14.39 11.46
C ALA A 89 -20.95 15.83 11.83
N PRO A 90 -21.31 16.13 13.08
CA PRO A 90 -21.28 17.50 13.55
C PRO A 90 -19.83 17.99 13.61
N PRO A 91 -19.58 19.31 13.54
CA PRO A 91 -18.27 19.88 13.78
C PRO A 91 -17.72 19.44 15.14
N ARG A 92 -16.39 19.29 15.23
CA ARG A 92 -15.76 18.91 16.49
C ARG A 92 -14.40 19.57 16.66
N THR A 93 -14.01 19.73 17.90
CA THR A 93 -12.64 20.06 18.28
C THR A 93 -11.97 18.81 18.85
N GLU A 94 -10.67 18.70 18.63
CA GLU A 94 -9.84 17.63 19.17
C GLU A 94 -8.68 18.25 19.94
N ARG A 95 -8.51 17.84 21.19
CA ARG A 95 -7.39 18.26 22.03
C ARG A 95 -6.55 17.05 22.35
N SER A 96 -5.29 17.07 21.94
CA SER A 96 -4.35 16.02 22.34
C SER A 96 -4.13 16.07 23.86
N THR A 97 -4.26 14.92 24.51
CA THR A 97 -3.97 14.70 25.93
C THR A 97 -2.70 13.88 26.14
N GLY A 98 -2.05 13.43 25.04
CA GLY A 98 -0.83 12.65 25.02
C GLY A 98 -0.45 12.22 23.61
N PRO A 99 0.67 11.52 23.42
CA PRO A 99 1.18 11.13 22.09
C PRO A 99 0.49 9.89 21.50
N GLY A 100 -0.41 9.23 22.24
CA GLY A 100 -1.05 7.98 21.84
C GLY A 100 -2.30 8.21 20.97
N ARG A 101 -2.68 7.17 20.21
CA ARG A 101 -3.87 7.17 19.33
C ARG A 101 -5.18 7.51 20.06
N HIS A 102 -5.27 7.21 21.37
CA HIS A 102 -6.46 7.38 22.18
C HIS A 102 -6.36 8.60 23.12
N ASP A 103 -5.25 9.34 23.04
CA ASP A 103 -4.96 10.49 23.89
C ASP A 103 -5.54 11.78 23.28
N PHE A 104 -6.83 11.73 22.92
CA PHE A 104 -7.57 12.89 22.43
C PHE A 104 -8.87 13.04 23.19
N GLU A 105 -9.11 14.25 23.67
CA GLU A 105 -10.41 14.69 24.10
C GLU A 105 -11.16 15.26 22.89
N ILE A 106 -12.23 14.59 22.48
CA ILE A 106 -13.06 15.00 21.35
C ILE A 106 -14.31 15.67 21.89
N VAL A 107 -14.51 16.93 21.54
CA VAL A 107 -15.74 17.65 21.85
C VAL A 107 -16.46 17.91 20.53
N SER A 108 -17.69 17.44 20.40
CA SER A 108 -18.54 17.70 19.25
C SER A 108 -19.88 18.30 19.71
N GLY A 109 -20.47 19.17 18.91
CA GLY A 109 -21.75 19.74 19.27
C GLY A 109 -22.16 20.95 18.43
N PRO A 110 -23.40 21.43 18.65
CA PRO A 110 -24.01 22.48 17.82
C PRO A 110 -23.35 23.87 17.98
N HIS A 111 -22.51 24.05 18.99
CA HIS A 111 -21.83 25.30 19.28
C HIS A 111 -20.44 25.43 18.64
N ILE A 112 -19.95 24.36 18.01
CA ILE A 112 -18.66 24.34 17.33
C ILE A 112 -18.86 24.83 15.89
N SER A 113 -18.05 25.76 15.46
CA SER A 113 -18.12 26.32 14.11
C SER A 113 -17.39 25.43 13.08
N VAL A 114 -17.64 25.72 11.79
CA VAL A 114 -16.93 25.08 10.67
C VAL A 114 -15.44 25.38 10.75
N GLU A 115 -15.08 26.62 11.08
CA GLU A 115 -13.69 27.08 11.19
C GLU A 115 -12.94 26.37 12.33
N GLU A 116 -13.61 26.12 13.46
CA GLU A 116 -13.03 25.36 14.56
C GLU A 116 -12.77 23.89 14.18
N ASP A 117 -13.64 23.25 13.40
CA ASP A 117 -13.37 21.92 12.86
C ASP A 117 -12.19 21.94 11.86
N MET A 118 -12.07 22.97 11.04
CA MET A 118 -10.94 23.12 10.13
C MET A 118 -9.61 23.26 10.88
N ALA A 119 -9.59 23.91 12.05
CA ALA A 119 -8.40 24.16 12.85
C ALA A 119 -7.73 22.89 13.41
N ARG A 120 -8.45 21.78 13.60
CA ARG A 120 -7.90 20.50 14.08
C ARG A 120 -7.29 19.64 12.98
N ARG A 121 -7.47 20.00 11.70
CA ARG A 121 -7.00 19.17 10.58
C ARG A 121 -5.49 19.19 10.43
N ASP A 122 -5.00 18.24 9.66
CA ASP A 122 -3.56 18.04 9.47
C ASP A 122 -2.91 19.15 8.65
N PHE A 123 -3.43 19.40 7.44
CA PHE A 123 -2.83 20.33 6.47
C PHE A 123 -3.87 21.33 5.97
N THR A 124 -3.40 22.53 5.63
CA THR A 124 -4.24 23.61 5.11
C THR A 124 -5.06 23.19 3.90
N VAL A 125 -4.47 22.40 3.01
CA VAL A 125 -5.11 21.86 1.80
C VAL A 125 -6.27 20.89 2.10
N ASN A 126 -6.39 20.37 3.32
CA ASN A 126 -7.50 19.55 3.79
C ASN A 126 -8.44 20.32 4.74
N ALA A 127 -8.07 21.55 5.12
CA ALA A 127 -8.82 22.39 6.03
C ALA A 127 -9.73 23.37 5.26
N ILE A 128 -10.41 22.85 4.25
CA ILE A 128 -11.34 23.58 3.37
C ILE A 128 -12.68 22.88 3.44
N ALA A 129 -13.76 23.66 3.58
CA ALA A 129 -15.12 23.17 3.53
C ALA A 129 -15.91 23.88 2.43
N ARG A 130 -16.86 23.20 1.78
CA ARG A 130 -17.77 23.75 0.77
C ARG A 130 -19.21 23.48 1.19
N ARG A 131 -19.99 24.55 1.37
CA ARG A 131 -21.41 24.45 1.69
C ARG A 131 -22.18 23.89 0.50
N LEU A 132 -23.05 22.93 0.75
CA LEU A 132 -23.83 22.29 -0.33
C LEU A 132 -24.90 23.21 -0.91
N GLU A 133 -25.50 24.08 -0.11
CA GLU A 133 -26.64 24.91 -0.51
C GLU A 133 -26.29 25.91 -1.62
N ASP A 134 -25.19 26.67 -1.42
CA ASP A 134 -24.79 27.79 -2.29
C ASP A 134 -23.39 27.65 -2.87
N GLY A 135 -22.65 26.59 -2.53
CA GLY A 135 -21.28 26.35 -2.98
C GLY A 135 -20.25 27.25 -2.33
N SER A 136 -20.60 28.03 -1.31
CA SER A 136 -19.67 28.90 -0.61
C SER A 136 -18.55 28.11 0.06
N ILE A 137 -17.33 28.68 0.02
CA ILE A 137 -16.12 28.05 0.54
C ILE A 137 -15.73 28.70 1.88
N VAL A 138 -15.46 27.85 2.87
CA VAL A 138 -14.85 28.20 4.15
C VAL A 138 -13.41 27.73 4.12
N ASP A 139 -12.46 28.65 4.13
CA ASP A 139 -11.01 28.40 3.98
C ASP A 139 -10.23 29.31 4.95
N PRO A 140 -10.26 29.03 6.25
CA PRO A 140 -9.67 29.92 7.27
C PRO A 140 -8.14 29.91 7.27
N PHE A 141 -7.48 28.97 6.55
CA PHE A 141 -6.04 28.78 6.56
C PHE A 141 -5.38 28.99 5.21
N ASP A 142 -6.07 29.60 4.23
CA ASP A 142 -5.58 29.83 2.86
C ASP A 142 -5.19 28.52 2.12
N GLY A 143 -5.91 27.44 2.38
CA GLY A 143 -5.66 26.14 1.76
C GLY A 143 -5.81 26.15 0.24
N ARG A 144 -6.70 27.00 -0.32
CA ARG A 144 -6.85 27.18 -1.78
C ARG A 144 -5.60 27.76 -2.40
N ALA A 145 -5.01 28.79 -1.77
CA ALA A 145 -3.75 29.36 -2.24
C ALA A 145 -2.58 28.35 -2.18
N ASP A 146 -2.60 27.45 -1.19
CA ASP A 146 -1.63 26.38 -1.08
C ASP A 146 -1.84 25.29 -2.17
N LEU A 147 -3.09 24.97 -2.50
CA LEU A 147 -3.42 24.07 -3.61
C LEU A 147 -2.90 24.61 -4.95
N GLU A 148 -3.15 25.88 -5.25
CA GLU A 148 -2.69 26.55 -6.48
C GLU A 148 -1.15 26.51 -6.60
N ARG A 149 -0.44 26.67 -5.48
CA ARG A 149 1.03 26.67 -5.42
C ARG A 149 1.64 25.29 -5.23
N ARG A 150 0.82 24.24 -5.12
CA ARG A 150 1.24 22.87 -4.73
C ARG A 150 2.09 22.87 -3.45
N ARG A 151 1.76 23.73 -2.51
CA ARG A 151 2.46 23.88 -1.23
C ARG A 151 1.76 23.06 -0.16
N LEU A 152 2.54 22.40 0.69
CA LEU A 152 2.03 21.70 1.86
C LEU A 152 2.43 22.47 3.13
N ARG A 153 1.43 22.83 3.96
CA ARG A 153 1.60 23.45 5.28
C ARG A 153 0.72 22.75 6.30
N THR A 154 1.21 22.65 7.53
CA THR A 154 0.38 22.26 8.68
C THR A 154 -0.60 23.38 9.03
N VAL A 155 -1.79 23.02 9.53
CA VAL A 155 -2.76 23.98 10.05
C VAL A 155 -2.25 24.57 11.38
N SER A 156 -1.63 23.75 12.22
CA SER A 156 -1.08 24.13 13.52
C SER A 156 0.44 24.02 13.51
N GLU A 157 1.13 24.97 14.15
CA GLU A 157 2.58 24.90 14.38
C GLU A 157 2.99 23.66 15.21
N ARG A 158 2.07 23.08 15.97
CA ARG A 158 2.26 21.88 16.78
C ARG A 158 1.66 20.63 16.13
N GLY A 159 1.28 20.71 14.87
CA GLY A 159 0.54 19.66 14.20
C GLY A 159 1.19 18.28 14.25
N PHE A 160 2.51 18.19 14.16
CA PHE A 160 3.24 16.92 14.25
C PHE A 160 3.40 16.42 15.69
N ALA A 161 3.58 17.31 16.66
CA ALA A 161 3.60 16.96 18.08
C ALA A 161 2.24 16.44 18.56
N GLU A 162 1.14 16.99 18.01
CA GLU A 162 -0.23 16.56 18.33
C GLU A 162 -0.56 15.17 17.78
N ASP A 163 -0.19 14.87 16.53
CA ASP A 163 -0.30 13.54 15.92
C ASP A 163 0.93 13.26 15.04
N PRO A 164 1.93 12.54 15.55
CA PRO A 164 3.15 12.22 14.79
C PRO A 164 2.91 11.43 13.49
N LEU A 165 1.76 10.77 13.31
CA LEU A 165 1.42 10.14 12.03
C LEU A 165 1.35 11.16 10.89
N ARG A 166 1.06 12.41 11.20
CA ARG A 166 1.02 13.50 10.21
C ARG A 166 2.37 13.66 9.48
N LEU A 167 3.50 13.25 10.08
CA LEU A 167 4.81 13.20 9.40
C LEU A 167 4.78 12.24 8.20
N VAL A 168 4.26 11.03 8.37
CA VAL A 168 4.15 10.05 7.27
C VAL A 168 3.06 10.46 6.29
N ARG A 169 1.98 11.09 6.77
CA ARG A 169 0.93 11.65 5.92
C ARG A 169 1.46 12.78 5.03
N ALA A 170 2.34 13.65 5.54
CA ALA A 170 3.02 14.68 4.75
C ALA A 170 3.81 14.07 3.58
N LEU A 171 4.62 13.06 3.89
CA LEU A 171 5.37 12.31 2.86
C LEU A 171 4.43 11.67 1.83
N ARG A 172 3.29 11.13 2.28
CA ARG A 172 2.28 10.59 1.36
C ARG A 172 1.73 11.67 0.42
N PHE A 173 1.43 12.88 0.91
CA PHE A 173 0.94 13.97 0.06
C PHE A 173 1.98 14.43 -0.96
N VAL A 174 3.26 14.45 -0.58
CA VAL A 174 4.37 14.66 -1.53
C VAL A 174 4.33 13.58 -2.62
N SER A 175 4.23 12.31 -2.24
CA SER A 175 4.23 11.20 -3.20
C SER A 175 3.00 11.15 -4.10
N GLN A 176 1.80 11.40 -3.55
CA GLN A 176 0.54 11.21 -4.27
C GLN A 176 0.11 12.43 -5.08
N LEU A 177 0.39 13.63 -4.60
CA LEU A 177 -0.14 14.88 -5.14
C LEU A 177 0.93 15.87 -5.61
N ASP A 178 2.20 15.50 -5.49
CA ASP A 178 3.35 16.33 -5.89
C ASP A 178 3.36 17.70 -5.16
N PHE A 179 2.97 17.69 -3.89
CA PHE A 179 3.05 18.86 -3.03
C PHE A 179 4.44 19.02 -2.44
N GLN A 180 4.85 20.27 -2.22
CA GLN A 180 6.12 20.61 -1.59
C GLN A 180 5.88 21.23 -0.20
N PRO A 181 6.40 20.61 0.89
CA PRO A 181 6.36 21.26 2.19
C PRO A 181 7.23 22.52 2.18
N ASP A 182 6.74 23.59 2.80
CA ASP A 182 7.53 24.80 2.96
C ASP A 182 8.66 24.60 3.99
N GLU A 183 9.59 25.58 4.07
CA GLU A 183 10.76 25.50 4.95
C GLU A 183 10.38 25.37 6.44
N ALA A 184 9.32 26.07 6.86
CA ALA A 184 8.84 26.01 8.24
C ALA A 184 8.33 24.61 8.60
N MET A 185 7.56 24.01 7.70
CA MET A 185 7.08 22.64 7.87
C MET A 185 8.23 21.61 7.85
N GLN A 186 9.23 21.79 6.97
CA GLN A 186 10.41 20.91 6.95
C GLN A 186 11.21 21.03 8.25
N ALA A 187 11.33 22.22 8.84
CA ALA A 187 11.98 22.42 10.13
C ALA A 187 11.21 21.68 11.25
N GLN A 188 9.88 21.79 11.28
CA GLN A 188 9.04 21.03 12.21
C GLN A 188 9.20 19.53 12.02
N MET A 189 9.26 19.03 10.76
CA MET A 189 9.49 17.60 10.47
C MET A 189 10.82 17.12 11.06
N ARG A 190 11.89 17.91 10.97
CA ARG A 190 13.20 17.55 11.57
C ARG A 190 13.15 17.48 13.08
N GLU A 191 12.49 18.45 13.72
CA GLU A 191 12.33 18.51 15.16
C GLU A 191 11.51 17.32 15.68
N GLU A 192 10.42 16.99 15.00
CA GLU A 192 9.46 15.98 15.43
C GLU A 192 9.71 14.57 14.87
N ALA A 193 10.73 14.37 14.02
CA ALA A 193 11.03 13.06 13.45
C ALA A 193 11.12 11.93 14.49
N PRO A 194 11.75 12.11 15.69
CA PRO A 194 11.81 11.06 16.70
C PRO A 194 10.45 10.62 17.23
N SER A 195 9.42 11.46 17.13
CA SER A 195 8.08 11.16 17.63
C SER A 195 7.36 10.07 16.81
N ILE A 196 7.85 9.73 15.60
CA ILE A 196 7.36 8.58 14.79
C ILE A 196 7.33 7.29 15.61
N ARG A 197 8.25 7.09 16.53
CA ARG A 197 8.31 5.91 17.40
C ARG A 197 7.07 5.73 18.28
N LEU A 198 6.29 6.78 18.49
CA LEU A 198 5.06 6.78 19.27
C LEU A 198 3.84 6.35 18.46
N VAL A 199 3.98 6.32 17.12
CA VAL A 199 2.89 5.92 16.24
C VAL A 199 2.73 4.40 16.22
N SER A 200 1.50 3.92 16.35
CA SER A 200 1.23 2.49 16.24
C SER A 200 1.59 1.95 14.85
N ALA A 201 2.25 0.81 14.81
CA ALA A 201 2.78 0.20 13.60
C ALA A 201 1.71 -0.05 12.52
N GLU A 202 0.50 -0.39 12.94
CA GLU A 202 -0.64 -0.64 12.05
C GLU A 202 -1.04 0.61 11.25
N ARG A 203 -0.92 1.80 11.85
CA ARG A 203 -1.22 3.07 11.14
C ARG A 203 -0.17 3.39 10.09
N ILE A 204 1.07 2.91 10.29
CA ILE A 204 2.19 3.13 9.36
C ILE A 204 2.13 2.13 8.19
N GLY A 205 2.16 0.83 8.48
CA GLY A 205 2.30 -0.25 7.48
C GLY A 205 1.01 -0.99 7.19
N GLY A 206 0.54 -1.78 8.15
CA GLY A 206 -0.54 -2.75 7.99
C GLY A 206 -1.95 -2.20 7.84
N GLY A 207 -2.17 -0.94 8.21
CA GLY A 207 -3.45 -0.27 8.08
C GLY A 207 -4.57 -0.81 8.97
N LEU A 208 -5.33 0.11 9.56
CA LEU A 208 -6.57 -0.19 10.30
C LEU A 208 -7.81 0.21 9.49
N HIS A 209 -7.61 0.77 8.30
CA HIS A 209 -8.68 1.17 7.39
C HIS A 209 -9.22 -0.02 6.61
N ALA A 210 -10.40 0.14 6.02
CA ALA A 210 -11.07 -0.90 5.24
C ALA A 210 -10.24 -1.37 4.02
N ASP A 211 -9.35 -0.50 3.50
CA ASP A 211 -8.41 -0.81 2.42
C ASP A 211 -7.19 -1.64 2.88
N GLY A 212 -6.99 -1.82 4.20
CA GLY A 212 -5.85 -2.54 4.77
C GLY A 212 -4.50 -1.88 4.58
N LEU A 213 -4.45 -0.61 4.14
CA LEU A 213 -3.23 0.11 3.79
C LEU A 213 -2.90 1.18 4.84
N GLY A 214 -1.70 1.10 5.42
CA GLY A 214 -1.12 2.15 6.25
C GLY A 214 -0.56 3.31 5.41
N GLU A 215 -0.10 4.36 6.08
CA GLU A 215 0.38 5.58 5.41
C GLU A 215 1.64 5.32 4.55
N LEU A 216 2.57 4.43 4.98
CA LEU A 216 3.73 4.05 4.19
C LEU A 216 3.32 3.31 2.89
N SER A 217 2.34 2.41 2.97
CA SER A 217 1.81 1.73 1.79
C SER A 217 1.20 2.71 0.80
N LYS A 218 0.44 3.69 1.30
CA LYS A 218 -0.17 4.75 0.50
C LYS A 218 0.88 5.70 -0.11
N LEU A 219 1.97 5.97 0.61
CA LEU A 219 3.13 6.69 0.09
C LEU A 219 3.75 5.94 -1.08
N LEU A 220 4.07 4.66 -0.89
CA LEU A 220 4.70 3.84 -1.94
C LEU A 220 3.81 3.68 -3.17
N LEU A 221 2.49 3.69 -3.02
CA LEU A 221 1.52 3.65 -4.13
C LEU A 221 1.29 5.00 -4.83
N GLY A 222 1.92 6.06 -4.36
CA GLY A 222 1.92 7.35 -5.04
C GLY A 222 2.69 7.35 -6.36
N SER A 223 2.62 8.48 -7.08
CA SER A 223 3.32 8.68 -8.36
C SER A 223 4.75 9.21 -8.19
N ARG A 224 5.08 9.79 -7.02
CA ARG A 224 6.38 10.40 -6.72
C ARG A 224 7.00 9.88 -5.41
N PRO A 225 7.10 8.55 -5.21
CA PRO A 225 7.62 7.99 -3.96
C PRO A 225 9.09 8.35 -3.71
N GLU A 226 9.92 8.47 -4.74
CA GLU A 226 11.32 8.89 -4.62
C GLU A 226 11.45 10.25 -3.93
N GLN A 227 10.67 11.22 -4.36
CA GLN A 227 10.67 12.57 -3.81
C GLN A 227 10.28 12.58 -2.32
N ALA A 228 9.28 11.77 -1.96
CA ALA A 228 8.86 11.60 -0.58
C ALA A 228 9.94 10.93 0.28
N LEU A 229 10.64 9.92 -0.26
CA LEU A 229 11.73 9.22 0.43
C LEU A 229 12.96 10.12 0.62
N ARG A 230 13.31 10.95 -0.37
CA ARG A 230 14.37 11.98 -0.23
C ARG A 230 14.03 12.97 0.87
N LEU A 231 12.80 13.50 0.89
CA LEU A 231 12.33 14.38 1.96
C LEU A 231 12.38 13.68 3.33
N ALA A 232 11.97 12.42 3.41
CA ALA A 232 12.02 11.63 4.64
C ALA A 232 13.47 11.47 5.15
N ARG A 233 14.44 11.27 4.26
CA ARG A 233 15.87 11.25 4.59
C ARG A 233 16.35 12.61 5.10
N GLU A 234 16.07 13.68 4.37
CA GLU A 234 16.52 15.06 4.69
C GLU A 234 15.97 15.57 6.03
N THR A 235 14.79 15.08 6.40
CA THR A 235 14.13 15.46 7.66
C THR A 235 14.41 14.45 8.80
N GLY A 236 15.15 13.37 8.54
CA GLY A 236 15.43 12.34 9.54
C GLY A 236 14.26 11.39 9.81
N VAL A 237 13.10 11.62 9.21
CA VAL A 237 11.90 10.76 9.37
C VAL A 237 12.18 9.33 8.88
N LEU A 238 12.98 9.17 7.81
CA LEU A 238 13.25 7.86 7.20
C LEU A 238 13.88 6.87 8.17
N ILE A 239 14.90 7.30 8.91
CA ILE A 239 15.64 6.42 9.85
C ILE A 239 14.83 6.11 11.11
N GLU A 240 13.84 6.93 11.45
CA GLU A 240 12.90 6.65 12.52
C GLU A 240 11.79 5.69 12.06
N LEU A 241 11.39 5.82 10.79
CA LEU A 241 10.38 4.98 10.15
C LEU A 241 10.92 3.60 9.79
N LEU A 242 12.12 3.54 9.22
CA LEU A 242 12.84 2.35 8.75
C LEU A 242 14.30 2.38 9.24
N PRO A 243 14.58 1.96 10.48
CA PRO A 243 15.91 2.06 11.08
C PRO A 243 17.06 1.46 10.26
N PRO A 244 16.88 0.36 9.48
CA PRO A 244 17.96 -0.19 8.65
C PRO A 244 18.45 0.76 7.54
N TYR A 245 17.71 1.81 7.23
CA TYR A 245 18.15 2.83 6.28
C TYR A 245 19.33 3.67 6.77
N ARG A 246 19.64 3.68 8.06
CA ARG A 246 20.85 4.36 8.57
C ARG A 246 22.09 3.80 7.92
N GLU A 247 22.25 2.49 7.93
CA GLU A 247 23.39 1.81 7.33
C GLU A 247 23.41 1.93 5.80
N ALA A 248 22.25 1.90 5.17
CA ALA A 248 22.11 2.12 3.73
C ALA A 248 22.54 3.53 3.30
N ILE A 249 22.19 4.57 4.08
CA ILE A 249 22.59 5.96 3.84
C ILE A 249 24.11 6.10 4.04
N ASP A 250 24.65 5.54 5.13
CA ASP A 250 26.08 5.59 5.41
C ASP A 250 26.90 4.88 4.31
N ALA A 251 26.33 3.87 3.67
CA ALA A 251 26.90 3.16 2.52
C ALA A 251 26.62 3.81 1.15
N GLY A 252 25.82 4.89 1.08
CA GLY A 252 25.46 5.57 -0.16
C GLY A 252 24.50 4.78 -1.08
N LEU A 253 23.71 3.87 -0.51
CA LEU A 253 22.78 3.01 -1.26
C LEU A 253 21.36 3.60 -1.40
N ASP A 254 21.02 4.57 -0.58
CA ASP A 254 19.68 5.15 -0.46
C ASP A 254 19.18 5.75 -1.78
N GLU A 255 20.02 6.51 -2.50
CA GLU A 255 19.64 7.10 -3.79
C GLU A 255 19.25 6.04 -4.82
N HIS A 256 19.98 4.93 -4.86
CA HIS A 256 19.65 3.80 -5.73
C HIS A 256 18.31 3.18 -5.33
N LEU A 257 18.10 2.89 -4.03
CA LEU A 257 16.86 2.32 -3.53
C LEU A 257 15.65 3.21 -3.86
N PHE A 258 15.78 4.53 -3.72
CA PHE A 258 14.72 5.48 -4.05
C PHE A 258 14.40 5.48 -5.55
N ALA A 259 15.43 5.46 -6.39
CA ALA A 259 15.27 5.39 -7.83
C ALA A 259 14.59 4.08 -8.29
N VAL A 260 14.90 2.93 -7.65
CA VAL A 260 14.21 1.66 -7.93
C VAL A 260 12.74 1.71 -7.53
N VAL A 261 12.43 2.32 -6.37
CA VAL A 261 11.02 2.52 -5.96
C VAL A 261 10.28 3.42 -6.94
N GLN A 262 10.92 4.49 -7.45
CA GLN A 262 10.31 5.37 -8.45
C GLN A 262 10.08 4.63 -9.77
N ALA A 263 11.08 3.92 -10.29
CA ALA A 263 10.94 3.14 -11.51
C ALA A 263 9.83 2.09 -11.41
N ALA A 264 9.68 1.45 -10.25
CA ALA A 264 8.57 0.55 -9.97
C ALA A 264 7.21 1.29 -9.92
N ALA A 265 7.20 2.55 -9.47
CA ALA A 265 6.00 3.37 -9.46
C ALA A 265 5.57 3.83 -10.86
N ASP A 266 6.53 4.19 -11.71
CA ASP A 266 6.29 4.63 -13.09
C ASP A 266 5.63 3.52 -13.94
N GLU A 267 5.93 2.25 -13.62
CA GLU A 267 5.28 1.07 -14.22
C GLU A 267 4.00 0.62 -13.49
N ALA A 268 3.49 1.42 -12.56
CA ALA A 268 2.28 1.12 -11.78
C ALA A 268 2.28 -0.28 -11.13
N THR A 269 3.45 -0.74 -10.69
CA THR A 269 3.60 -2.08 -10.09
C THR A 269 2.82 -2.23 -8.79
N PRO A 270 2.47 -3.48 -8.40
CA PRO A 270 1.80 -3.76 -7.14
C PRO A 270 2.65 -3.35 -5.91
N LEU A 271 1.97 -3.11 -4.76
CA LEU A 271 2.61 -2.76 -3.49
C LEU A 271 3.75 -3.72 -3.11
N ALA A 272 3.59 -5.02 -3.35
CA ALA A 272 4.60 -6.03 -3.03
C ALA A 272 5.93 -5.77 -3.76
N VAL A 273 5.88 -5.38 -5.03
CA VAL A 273 7.07 -5.03 -5.83
C VAL A 273 7.71 -3.74 -5.32
N ARG A 274 6.91 -2.72 -4.98
CA ARG A 274 7.42 -1.44 -4.43
C ARG A 274 8.03 -1.60 -3.03
N LEU A 275 7.46 -2.48 -2.19
CA LEU A 275 8.06 -2.87 -0.91
C LEU A 275 9.36 -3.66 -1.13
N GLY A 276 9.38 -4.55 -2.13
CA GLY A 276 10.60 -5.24 -2.55
C GLY A 276 11.67 -4.24 -2.98
N ALA A 277 11.33 -3.27 -3.84
CA ALA A 277 12.22 -2.21 -4.30
C ALA A 277 12.79 -1.38 -3.14
N LEU A 278 11.95 -1.07 -2.14
CA LEU A 278 12.37 -0.31 -0.95
C LEU A 278 13.37 -1.10 -0.08
N LEU A 279 13.32 -2.43 -0.05
CA LEU A 279 14.02 -3.25 0.95
C LEU A 279 15.10 -4.17 0.38
N HIS A 280 15.21 -4.34 -0.97
CA HIS A 280 15.99 -5.43 -1.58
C HIS A 280 17.47 -5.43 -1.23
N ASP A 281 18.09 -4.26 -1.21
CA ASP A 281 19.54 -4.09 -1.05
C ASP A 281 19.96 -3.69 0.37
N LEU A 282 19.05 -3.68 1.34
CA LEU A 282 19.37 -3.34 2.74
C LEU A 282 20.33 -4.36 3.40
N GLY A 283 20.59 -5.49 2.77
CA GLY A 283 21.59 -6.46 3.22
C GLY A 283 23.03 -6.14 2.78
N LYS A 284 23.23 -5.24 1.81
CA LYS A 284 24.57 -4.94 1.26
C LYS A 284 25.57 -4.31 2.24
N PRO A 285 25.17 -3.42 3.17
CA PRO A 285 26.11 -2.79 4.07
C PRO A 285 26.89 -3.78 4.96
N ASP A 286 26.25 -4.87 5.37
CA ASP A 286 26.77 -5.79 6.40
C ASP A 286 27.34 -7.09 5.84
N THR A 287 27.18 -7.36 4.53
CA THR A 287 27.31 -8.73 4.01
C THR A 287 28.05 -8.75 2.67
N PRO A 288 28.84 -9.80 2.38
CA PRO A 288 29.38 -10.02 1.04
C PRO A 288 28.30 -9.99 -0.04
N VAL A 289 28.68 -9.57 -1.25
CA VAL A 289 27.75 -9.39 -2.37
C VAL A 289 26.93 -10.64 -2.67
N GLU A 290 27.50 -11.82 -2.46
CA GLU A 290 26.85 -13.12 -2.73
C GLU A 290 25.69 -13.42 -1.75
N ASP A 291 25.76 -12.90 -0.52
CA ASP A 291 24.80 -13.18 0.56
C ASP A 291 23.82 -12.04 0.81
N HIS A 292 23.99 -10.89 0.14
CA HIS A 292 23.17 -9.68 0.43
C HIS A 292 21.66 -9.90 0.28
N ALA A 293 21.23 -10.73 -0.69
CA ALA A 293 19.82 -11.00 -0.92
C ALA A 293 19.19 -11.82 0.22
N ALA A 294 19.95 -12.78 0.79
CA ALA A 294 19.50 -13.54 1.95
C ALA A 294 19.42 -12.63 3.19
N ARG A 295 20.43 -11.81 3.43
CA ARG A 295 20.45 -10.84 4.52
C ARG A 295 19.36 -9.77 4.37
N GLY A 296 19.18 -9.22 3.17
CA GLY A 296 18.11 -8.29 2.85
C GLY A 296 16.71 -8.86 3.12
N ALA A 297 16.50 -10.14 2.80
CA ALA A 297 15.25 -10.83 3.10
C ALA A 297 14.98 -10.98 4.61
N GLU A 298 16.00 -11.19 5.44
CA GLU A 298 15.87 -11.21 6.90
C GLU A 298 15.48 -9.83 7.44
N ILE A 299 16.15 -8.77 6.97
CA ILE A 299 15.85 -7.37 7.32
C ILE A 299 14.40 -7.04 6.89
N ALA A 300 14.03 -7.35 5.65
CA ALA A 300 12.69 -7.12 5.14
C ALA A 300 11.61 -7.84 5.98
N ALA A 301 11.83 -9.11 6.33
CA ALA A 301 10.92 -9.87 7.20
C ALA A 301 10.78 -9.22 8.60
N GLY A 302 11.87 -8.73 9.17
CA GLY A 302 11.87 -8.01 10.43
C GLY A 302 11.06 -6.72 10.38
N GLU A 303 11.31 -5.86 9.39
CA GLU A 303 10.65 -4.58 9.22
C GLU A 303 9.16 -4.72 8.89
N LEU A 304 8.81 -5.61 7.98
CA LEU A 304 7.40 -5.86 7.63
C LEU A 304 6.60 -6.40 8.82
N ARG A 305 7.21 -7.25 9.66
CA ARG A 305 6.61 -7.72 10.91
C ARG A 305 6.47 -6.59 11.93
N ARG A 306 7.51 -5.79 12.12
CA ARG A 306 7.49 -4.62 13.01
C ARG A 306 6.39 -3.64 12.63
N LEU A 307 6.22 -3.40 11.33
CA LEU A 307 5.19 -2.52 10.77
C LEU A 307 3.81 -3.17 10.62
N ARG A 308 3.64 -4.40 11.14
CA ARG A 308 2.35 -5.11 11.18
C ARG A 308 1.70 -5.33 9.81
N TYR A 309 2.48 -5.53 8.76
CA TYR A 309 1.92 -5.96 7.49
C TYR A 309 1.23 -7.33 7.59
N PRO A 310 0.22 -7.63 6.75
CA PRO A 310 -0.41 -8.96 6.72
C PRO A 310 0.62 -10.07 6.43
N SER A 311 0.51 -11.22 7.12
CA SER A 311 1.49 -12.32 7.04
C SER A 311 1.73 -12.81 5.61
N LYS A 312 0.68 -12.87 4.78
CA LYS A 312 0.81 -13.23 3.35
C LYS A 312 1.72 -12.26 2.60
N LEU A 313 1.56 -10.97 2.82
CA LEU A 313 2.40 -9.95 2.19
C LEU A 313 3.83 -9.99 2.72
N GLN A 314 4.02 -10.18 4.04
CA GLN A 314 5.36 -10.36 4.64
C GLN A 314 6.11 -11.52 3.96
N THR A 315 5.50 -12.70 3.90
CA THR A 315 6.09 -13.89 3.26
C THR A 315 6.40 -13.65 1.79
N TYR A 316 5.48 -13.02 1.08
CA TYR A 316 5.63 -12.75 -0.35
C TYR A 316 6.78 -11.81 -0.65
N VAL A 317 6.83 -10.65 0.02
CA VAL A 317 7.90 -9.65 -0.16
C VAL A 317 9.26 -10.21 0.28
N THR A 318 9.30 -10.98 1.38
CA THR A 318 10.54 -11.64 1.83
C THR A 318 11.07 -12.61 0.77
N ARG A 319 10.21 -13.38 0.10
CA ARG A 319 10.61 -14.26 -1.01
C ARG A 319 11.09 -13.45 -2.22
N LEU A 320 10.40 -12.36 -2.56
CA LEU A 320 10.81 -11.47 -3.64
C LEU A 320 12.21 -10.90 -3.38
N VAL A 321 12.44 -10.35 -2.19
CA VAL A 321 13.76 -9.82 -1.80
C VAL A 321 14.83 -10.90 -1.82
N ARG A 322 14.53 -12.12 -1.35
CA ARG A 322 15.49 -13.25 -1.37
C ARG A 322 15.90 -13.65 -2.78
N ALA A 323 14.97 -13.57 -3.74
CA ALA A 323 15.18 -14.02 -5.13
C ALA A 323 15.56 -12.90 -6.10
N HIS A 324 15.58 -11.62 -5.68
CA HIS A 324 15.75 -10.48 -6.60
C HIS A 324 17.08 -10.48 -7.37
N ALA A 325 18.12 -11.11 -6.80
CA ALA A 325 19.48 -11.12 -7.36
C ALA A 325 19.69 -12.19 -8.46
N PHE A 326 18.61 -12.84 -8.95
CA PHE A 326 18.70 -13.84 -10.02
C PHE A 326 19.41 -13.29 -11.26
N GLN A 327 20.14 -14.16 -11.98
CA GLN A 327 20.81 -13.82 -13.23
C GLN A 327 20.06 -14.44 -14.41
N LEU A 328 19.93 -13.70 -15.52
CA LEU A 328 19.22 -14.18 -16.71
C LEU A 328 19.93 -15.37 -17.37
N GLU A 329 21.25 -15.40 -17.24
CA GLU A 329 22.13 -16.43 -17.77
C GLU A 329 21.89 -17.81 -17.14
N ASP A 330 21.34 -17.84 -15.92
CA ASP A 330 21.00 -19.09 -15.21
C ASP A 330 19.74 -19.77 -15.80
N TYR A 331 18.96 -19.03 -16.61
CA TYR A 331 17.70 -19.47 -17.18
C TYR A 331 17.66 -19.39 -18.71
N PRO A 332 18.56 -20.13 -19.42
CA PRO A 332 18.65 -20.04 -20.87
C PRO A 332 17.44 -20.71 -21.57
N GLY A 333 17.00 -20.12 -22.66
CA GLY A 333 15.97 -20.66 -23.54
C GLY A 333 14.59 -20.85 -22.86
N THR A 334 13.72 -21.61 -23.50
CA THR A 334 12.35 -21.87 -23.02
C THR A 334 12.33 -22.80 -21.81
N ALA A 335 13.23 -23.79 -21.75
CA ALA A 335 13.38 -24.64 -20.59
C ALA A 335 13.85 -23.86 -19.34
N GLY A 336 14.72 -22.85 -19.52
CA GLY A 336 15.10 -21.92 -18.46
C GLY A 336 13.90 -21.12 -17.94
N ALA A 337 13.05 -20.60 -18.84
CA ALA A 337 11.83 -19.90 -18.46
C ALA A 337 10.88 -20.78 -17.64
N ARG A 338 10.65 -22.05 -18.06
CA ARG A 338 9.84 -23.00 -17.27
C ARG A 338 10.44 -23.32 -15.91
N ARG A 339 11.79 -23.47 -15.81
CA ARG A 339 12.46 -23.65 -14.51
C ARG A 339 12.22 -22.45 -13.59
N PHE A 340 12.30 -21.24 -14.11
CA PHE A 340 12.04 -20.03 -13.33
C PHE A 340 10.58 -19.98 -12.82
N LEU A 341 9.61 -20.32 -13.69
CA LEU A 341 8.21 -20.44 -13.29
C LEU A 341 8.02 -21.53 -12.21
N ARG A 342 8.66 -22.70 -12.34
CA ARG A 342 8.62 -23.76 -11.33
C ARG A 342 9.18 -23.32 -9.99
N GLU A 343 10.32 -22.65 -9.98
CA GLU A 343 11.03 -22.22 -8.77
C GLU A 343 10.25 -21.16 -7.98
N HIS A 344 9.63 -20.23 -8.68
CA HIS A 344 9.02 -19.06 -8.08
C HIS A 344 7.48 -19.12 -8.07
N GLY A 345 6.87 -19.83 -9.00
CA GLY A 345 5.44 -19.78 -9.33
C GLY A 345 5.11 -18.53 -10.16
N ASP A 346 4.02 -18.56 -10.91
CA ASP A 346 3.66 -17.52 -11.88
C ASP A 346 3.74 -16.11 -11.31
N GLN A 347 3.01 -15.83 -10.23
CA GLN A 347 2.89 -14.48 -9.71
C GLN A 347 4.24 -13.89 -9.31
N LEU A 348 5.05 -14.66 -8.56
CA LEU A 348 6.34 -14.17 -8.07
C LEU A 348 7.36 -14.08 -9.22
N ALA A 349 7.33 -14.98 -10.19
CA ALA A 349 8.20 -14.94 -11.36
C ALA A 349 8.04 -13.63 -12.13
N PHE A 350 6.81 -13.23 -12.44
CA PHE A 350 6.55 -11.96 -13.12
C PHE A 350 6.85 -10.74 -12.23
N ASP A 351 6.59 -10.81 -10.93
CA ASP A 351 6.93 -9.70 -10.03
C ASP A 351 8.45 -9.54 -9.84
N LEU A 352 9.23 -10.64 -9.91
CA LEU A 352 10.70 -10.59 -9.96
C LEU A 352 11.20 -9.90 -11.23
N VAL A 353 10.58 -10.19 -12.39
CA VAL A 353 10.90 -9.49 -13.64
C VAL A 353 10.58 -8.00 -13.54
N ARG A 354 9.42 -7.62 -13.00
CA ARG A 354 9.06 -6.21 -12.76
C ARG A 354 10.05 -5.52 -11.84
N HIS A 355 10.45 -6.19 -10.75
CA HIS A 355 11.46 -5.67 -9.83
C HIS A 355 12.82 -5.49 -10.54
N LYS A 356 13.28 -6.50 -11.25
CA LYS A 356 14.55 -6.47 -12.03
C LYS A 356 14.53 -5.35 -13.07
N ARG A 357 13.39 -5.13 -13.73
CA ARG A 357 13.18 -4.01 -14.66
C ARG A 357 13.38 -2.68 -13.99
N ALA A 358 12.78 -2.47 -12.82
CA ALA A 358 12.93 -1.24 -12.04
C ALA A 358 14.39 -1.03 -11.60
N ASP A 359 15.07 -2.09 -11.15
CA ASP A 359 16.49 -2.04 -10.75
C ASP A 359 17.42 -1.67 -11.91
N ILE A 360 17.19 -2.26 -13.10
CA ILE A 360 17.96 -1.93 -14.31
C ILE A 360 17.66 -0.50 -14.76
N ALA A 361 16.38 -0.09 -14.78
CA ALA A 361 15.98 1.26 -15.18
C ALA A 361 16.58 2.34 -14.27
N ALA A 362 16.63 2.10 -12.95
CA ALA A 362 17.24 3.00 -11.97
C ALA A 362 18.76 3.21 -12.22
N LYS A 363 19.43 2.29 -12.90
CA LYS A 363 20.85 2.35 -13.30
C LYS A 363 21.03 2.81 -14.75
N ALA A 364 19.96 3.23 -15.43
CA ALA A 364 19.94 3.53 -16.86
C ALA A 364 20.52 2.39 -17.73
N GLY A 365 20.31 1.14 -17.29
CA GLY A 365 20.81 -0.05 -17.95
C GLY A 365 19.94 -0.50 -19.14
N ASP A 366 20.46 -1.44 -19.90
CA ASP A 366 19.77 -2.02 -21.06
C ASP A 366 18.78 -3.09 -20.62
N LEU A 367 17.56 -2.99 -21.17
CA LEU A 367 16.43 -3.88 -20.87
C LEU A 367 16.23 -4.98 -21.94
N GLU A 368 17.03 -5.03 -23.00
CA GLU A 368 16.79 -5.95 -24.13
C GLU A 368 16.77 -7.41 -23.68
N GLY A 369 17.78 -7.84 -22.92
CA GLY A 369 17.85 -9.20 -22.37
C GLY A 369 16.70 -9.56 -21.45
N LEU A 370 16.27 -8.61 -20.61
CA LEU A 370 15.14 -8.81 -19.73
C LEU A 370 13.80 -8.88 -20.49
N ASN A 371 13.61 -8.05 -21.50
CA ASN A 371 12.43 -8.07 -22.38
C ASN A 371 12.33 -9.39 -23.13
N GLU A 372 13.45 -9.94 -23.59
CA GLU A 372 13.48 -11.26 -24.23
C GLU A 372 13.12 -12.37 -23.23
N PHE A 373 13.64 -12.30 -22.02
CA PHE A 373 13.31 -13.24 -20.95
C PHE A 373 11.84 -13.21 -20.57
N GLU A 374 11.26 -12.00 -20.42
CA GLU A 374 9.85 -11.83 -20.11
C GLU A 374 8.94 -12.40 -21.22
N ARG A 375 9.28 -12.18 -22.50
CA ARG A 375 8.55 -12.78 -23.63
C ARG A 375 8.56 -14.32 -23.57
N ARG A 376 9.71 -14.91 -23.19
CA ARG A 376 9.83 -16.36 -23.00
C ARG A 376 8.99 -16.85 -21.82
N LEU A 377 8.98 -16.13 -20.72
CA LEU A 377 8.13 -16.46 -19.55
C LEU A 377 6.65 -16.43 -19.93
N GLU A 378 6.20 -15.41 -20.65
CA GLU A 378 4.80 -15.30 -21.06
C GLU A 378 4.40 -16.41 -22.03
N ALA A 379 5.29 -16.76 -22.96
CA ALA A 379 5.06 -17.88 -23.89
C ALA A 379 4.95 -19.23 -23.18
N GLU A 380 5.66 -19.42 -22.07
CA GLU A 380 5.71 -20.67 -21.30
C GLU A 380 4.75 -20.70 -20.10
N ARG A 381 3.97 -19.63 -19.87
CA ARG A 381 3.06 -19.51 -18.72
C ARG A 381 2.02 -20.62 -18.63
N GLY A 382 1.56 -21.13 -19.78
CA GLY A 382 0.64 -22.27 -19.87
C GLY A 382 1.32 -23.64 -19.91
N SER A 383 2.65 -23.68 -19.94
CA SER A 383 3.39 -24.96 -19.94
C SER A 383 3.42 -25.59 -18.53
N PRO A 384 3.41 -26.93 -18.44
CA PRO A 384 3.48 -27.61 -17.14
C PRO A 384 4.75 -27.23 -16.36
N HIS A 385 4.58 -26.69 -15.15
CA HIS A 385 5.69 -26.30 -14.26
C HIS A 385 5.40 -26.49 -12.76
N ALA A 386 4.21 -26.99 -12.43
CA ALA A 386 3.82 -27.38 -11.07
C ALA A 386 3.42 -28.86 -11.01
N LEU A 387 3.50 -29.48 -9.83
CA LEU A 387 3.09 -30.87 -9.63
C LEU A 387 1.64 -31.14 -10.06
N ALA A 388 0.77 -30.14 -9.92
CA ALA A 388 -0.63 -30.22 -10.33
C ALA A 388 -0.82 -30.27 -11.86
N ASP A 389 0.19 -29.90 -12.63
CA ASP A 389 0.14 -29.87 -14.09
C ASP A 389 0.56 -31.21 -14.71
N LEU A 390 1.10 -32.14 -13.91
CA LEU A 390 1.48 -33.45 -14.41
C LEU A 390 0.26 -34.25 -14.84
N ALA A 391 0.38 -35.02 -15.93
CA ALA A 391 -0.63 -35.92 -16.41
C ALA A 391 -0.77 -37.21 -15.50
N VAL A 392 -0.01 -37.31 -14.44
CA VAL A 392 -0.07 -38.34 -13.40
C VAL A 392 -0.05 -37.71 -12.01
N ASP A 393 -0.64 -38.40 -11.05
CA ASP A 393 -0.65 -38.02 -9.65
C ASP A 393 -0.09 -39.10 -8.73
N GLY A 394 -0.17 -38.88 -7.39
CA GLY A 394 0.31 -39.86 -6.42
C GLY A 394 -0.41 -41.18 -6.48
N SER A 395 -1.70 -41.23 -6.82
CA SER A 395 -2.49 -42.43 -6.93
C SER A 395 -2.07 -43.31 -8.13
N ASP A 396 -1.71 -42.66 -9.22
CA ASP A 396 -1.16 -43.32 -10.40
C ASP A 396 0.15 -44.03 -10.10
N LEU A 397 1.07 -43.35 -9.39
CA LEU A 397 2.35 -43.93 -8.99
C LEU A 397 2.17 -45.11 -7.99
N ILE A 398 1.21 -44.98 -7.06
CA ILE A 398 0.87 -46.07 -6.13
C ILE A 398 0.39 -47.29 -6.92
N SER A 399 -0.39 -47.13 -7.98
CA SER A 399 -0.90 -48.23 -8.80
C SER A 399 0.21 -49.07 -9.47
N ILE A 400 1.39 -48.46 -9.70
CA ILE A 400 2.57 -49.13 -10.26
C ILE A 400 3.59 -49.56 -9.20
N GLY A 401 3.23 -49.53 -7.89
CA GLY A 401 4.01 -50.10 -6.80
C GLY A 401 4.79 -49.09 -5.92
N TYR A 402 4.60 -47.78 -6.08
CA TYR A 402 5.12 -46.84 -5.10
C TYR A 402 4.34 -46.95 -3.79
N ARG A 403 5.05 -46.71 -2.68
CA ARG A 403 4.42 -46.59 -1.35
C ARG A 403 4.25 -45.12 -0.99
N GLU A 404 3.18 -44.81 -0.26
CA GLU A 404 3.00 -43.48 0.32
C GLU A 404 4.23 -43.05 1.14
N GLY A 405 4.64 -41.79 1.00
CA GLY A 405 5.74 -41.24 1.75
C GLY A 405 6.73 -40.42 0.89
N PRO A 406 7.89 -40.05 1.46
CA PRO A 406 8.85 -39.15 0.79
C PRO A 406 9.39 -39.68 -0.56
N GLY A 407 9.37 -41.01 -0.77
CA GLY A 407 9.79 -41.61 -2.05
C GLY A 407 8.87 -41.29 -3.21
N LEU A 408 7.55 -41.25 -2.96
CA LEU A 408 6.52 -40.89 -3.92
C LEU A 408 6.68 -39.39 -4.32
N GLY A 409 6.86 -38.51 -3.33
CA GLY A 409 7.07 -37.09 -3.59
C GLY A 409 8.31 -36.81 -4.45
N ARG A 410 9.45 -37.49 -4.14
CA ARG A 410 10.67 -37.34 -4.96
C ARG A 410 10.50 -37.90 -6.38
N ALA A 411 9.69 -38.89 -6.58
CA ALA A 411 9.41 -39.42 -7.92
C ALA A 411 8.59 -38.38 -8.74
N LEU A 412 7.52 -37.83 -8.16
CA LEU A 412 6.73 -36.79 -8.80
C LEU A 412 7.56 -35.52 -9.13
N GLU A 413 8.44 -35.11 -8.22
CA GLU A 413 9.38 -33.98 -8.47
C GLU A 413 10.33 -34.30 -9.64
N ALA A 414 10.88 -35.51 -9.71
CA ALA A 414 11.75 -35.93 -10.81
C ALA A 414 11.01 -35.97 -12.15
N LEU A 415 9.76 -36.43 -12.17
CA LEU A 415 8.91 -36.40 -13.37
C LEU A 415 8.63 -34.98 -13.80
N LEU A 416 8.36 -34.07 -12.85
CA LEU A 416 8.18 -32.66 -13.14
C LEU A 416 9.47 -32.04 -13.69
N ASP A 417 10.65 -32.40 -13.18
CA ASP A 417 11.93 -31.95 -13.75
C ASP A 417 12.06 -32.34 -15.22
N ASP A 418 11.73 -33.59 -15.56
CA ASP A 418 11.75 -34.07 -16.95
C ASP A 418 10.75 -33.30 -17.84
N VAL A 419 9.53 -33.05 -17.34
CA VAL A 419 8.46 -32.32 -18.06
C VAL A 419 8.83 -30.84 -18.23
N VAL A 420 9.42 -30.19 -17.24
CA VAL A 420 9.89 -28.78 -17.34
C VAL A 420 10.97 -28.66 -18.43
N GLN A 421 11.84 -29.66 -18.56
CA GLN A 421 12.81 -29.69 -19.67
C GLN A 421 12.14 -29.92 -21.03
N ASN A 422 11.19 -30.85 -21.09
CA ASN A 422 10.47 -31.21 -22.31
C ASN A 422 8.97 -31.45 -22.04
N PRO A 423 8.10 -30.46 -22.26
CA PRO A 423 6.66 -30.56 -22.01
C PRO A 423 5.95 -31.69 -22.79
N ALA A 424 6.52 -32.14 -23.91
CA ALA A 424 5.96 -33.24 -24.69
C ALA A 424 5.99 -34.60 -23.93
N LEU A 425 6.76 -34.69 -22.84
CA LEU A 425 6.78 -35.85 -21.97
C LEU A 425 5.58 -35.89 -21.01
N ASN A 426 4.76 -34.86 -20.95
CA ASN A 426 3.61 -34.79 -20.03
C ASN A 426 2.42 -35.61 -20.56
N GLU A 427 2.68 -36.85 -20.88
CA GLU A 427 1.70 -37.85 -21.28
C GLU A 427 1.66 -38.97 -20.22
N ARG A 428 0.46 -39.40 -19.81
CA ARG A 428 0.27 -40.35 -18.68
C ARG A 428 1.10 -41.61 -18.84
N GLU A 429 1.08 -42.22 -20.01
CA GLU A 429 1.81 -43.49 -20.27
C GLU A 429 3.33 -43.28 -20.15
N ALA A 430 3.85 -42.22 -20.80
CA ALA A 430 5.27 -41.88 -20.77
C ALA A 430 5.77 -41.62 -19.35
N LEU A 431 4.98 -40.90 -18.56
CA LEU A 431 5.33 -40.60 -17.16
C LEU A 431 5.29 -41.84 -16.25
N LEU A 432 4.35 -42.77 -16.46
CA LEU A 432 4.30 -44.03 -15.71
C LEU A 432 5.49 -44.95 -16.05
N GLU A 433 5.88 -45.05 -17.33
CA GLU A 433 7.07 -45.80 -17.74
C GLU A 433 8.34 -45.17 -17.11
N ARG A 434 8.45 -43.83 -17.11
CA ARG A 434 9.56 -43.13 -16.48
C ARG A 434 9.61 -43.34 -14.96
N ALA A 435 8.45 -43.28 -14.30
CA ALA A 435 8.34 -43.56 -12.88
C ALA A 435 8.76 -44.98 -12.53
N ALA A 436 8.34 -46.00 -13.32
CA ALA A 436 8.78 -47.38 -13.14
C ALA A 436 10.30 -47.53 -13.26
N ALA A 437 10.93 -46.87 -14.23
CA ALA A 437 12.38 -46.87 -14.38
C ALA A 437 13.11 -46.25 -13.17
N LEU A 438 12.55 -45.21 -12.55
CA LEU A 438 13.10 -44.58 -11.34
C LEU A 438 13.04 -45.49 -10.09
N GLN A 439 12.13 -46.46 -10.05
CA GLN A 439 12.08 -47.48 -8.98
C GLN A 439 13.21 -48.50 -9.10
N VAL A 440 13.54 -48.91 -10.33
CA VAL A 440 14.56 -49.96 -10.58
C VAL A 440 15.98 -49.43 -10.36
N ALA A 441 16.17 -48.13 -10.50
CA ALA A 441 17.48 -47.47 -10.32
C ALA A 441 17.88 -47.22 -8.84
N ARG A 442 17.03 -47.62 -7.89
CA ARG A 442 17.25 -47.53 -6.44
C ARG A 442 17.50 -48.91 -5.85
#